data_e1ebebfe50cffe7bf5d3f28de6f7b8d3
#
_entry.id   e1ebebfe50cffe7bf5d3f28de6f7b8d3
#
_cell.length_a   1.000
_cell.length_b   1.000
_cell.length_c   1.000
_cell.angle_alpha   90.00
_cell.angle_beta   90.00
_cell.angle_gamma   90.00
#
_symmetry.space_group_name_H-M   'P 1'
#
loop_
_entity.id
_entity.type
_entity.pdbx_description
1 polymer ?
#
loop_
_entity_poly.entity_id
_entity_poly.type
_entity_poly.pdbx_seq_one_letter_code
_entity_poly.pdbx_strand_id
1 'polypeptide(L)'
;SGALMLMGALGQRYATISFGTVLLSIYTMFGLGEYAALYLQPSYFVLGALWYGITSILFYLLKPTQAVQDNLALCFNQIAALLNAKARLFDPDNKDNVEQLLYELSLQNSQVVQSLNTTKATLLTRLKASRANKKTIYWLNLYFFAQDIHEQATSNYLHYENIQQNFSRTDLIYRFQKNIRIQALHCEQLAD
;
A
#
# COMPACT_ATOMS: atom_id res chain seq x y z
N SER A 1 0.76 -10.82 32.33
CA SER A 1 1.41 -10.29 31.11
C SER A 1 1.71 -11.37 30.07
N GLY A 2 1.99 -12.64 30.47
CA GLY A 2 2.30 -13.72 29.53
C GLY A 2 1.16 -14.08 28.57
N ALA A 3 -0.09 -14.07 29.02
CA ALA A 3 -1.26 -14.36 28.18
C ALA A 3 -1.45 -13.32 27.05
N LEU A 4 -1.12 -12.05 27.28
CA LEU A 4 -1.18 -10.99 26.26
C LEU A 4 -0.11 -11.15 25.19
N MET A 5 1.09 -11.66 25.54
CA MET A 5 2.13 -11.98 24.57
C MET A 5 1.75 -13.16 23.68
N LEU A 6 1.08 -14.18 24.22
CA LEU A 6 0.58 -15.32 23.45
C LEU A 6 -0.52 -14.93 22.45
N MET A 7 -1.34 -13.93 22.75
CA MET A 7 -2.31 -13.39 21.78
C MET A 7 -1.64 -12.75 20.56
N GLY A 8 -0.44 -12.21 20.70
CA GLY A 8 0.34 -11.70 19.57
C GLY A 8 0.73 -12.76 18.53
N ALA A 9 0.86 -14.02 18.95
CA ALA A 9 1.16 -15.15 18.06
C ALA A 9 -0.03 -15.53 17.14
N LEU A 10 -1.27 -15.11 17.48
CA LEU A 10 -2.47 -15.40 16.70
C LEU A 10 -2.64 -14.50 15.45
N GLY A 11 -1.81 -13.46 15.29
CA GLY A 11 -1.82 -12.59 14.11
C GLY A 11 -1.59 -11.11 14.44
N GLN A 12 -1.22 -10.36 13.42
CA GLN A 12 -0.81 -8.95 13.52
C GLN A 12 -1.87 -8.05 14.19
N ARG A 13 -3.16 -8.31 13.96
CA ARG A 13 -4.26 -7.57 14.62
C ARG A 13 -4.29 -7.79 16.13
N TYR A 14 -4.04 -9.00 16.58
CA TYR A 14 -4.01 -9.33 18.01
C TYR A 14 -2.75 -8.80 18.68
N ALA A 15 -1.62 -8.73 17.98
CA ALA A 15 -0.40 -8.11 18.48
C ALA A 15 -0.59 -6.62 18.78
N THR A 16 -1.28 -5.88 17.92
CA THR A 16 -1.57 -4.46 18.13
C THR A 16 -2.50 -4.23 19.35
N ILE A 17 -3.51 -5.09 19.51
CA ILE A 17 -4.43 -5.04 20.68
C ILE A 17 -3.66 -5.34 21.94
N SER A 18 -2.79 -6.36 21.94
CA SER A 18 -1.97 -6.72 23.11
C SER A 18 -1.02 -5.60 23.51
N PHE A 19 -0.37 -4.95 22.55
CA PHE A 19 0.51 -3.81 22.80
C PHE A 19 -0.26 -2.62 23.40
N GLY A 20 -1.43 -2.29 22.86
CA GLY A 20 -2.29 -1.24 23.40
C GLY A 20 -2.73 -1.51 24.83
N THR A 21 -3.07 -2.77 25.16
CA THR A 21 -3.50 -3.17 26.51
C THR A 21 -2.35 -3.08 27.52
N VAL A 22 -1.12 -3.44 27.13
CA VAL A 22 0.07 -3.30 27.98
C VAL A 22 0.36 -1.82 28.26
N LEU A 23 0.32 -0.98 27.22
CA LEU A 23 0.49 0.47 27.37
C LEU A 23 -0.56 1.07 28.34
N LEU A 24 -1.82 0.69 28.16
CA LEU A 24 -2.91 1.14 29.02
C LEU A 24 -2.68 0.73 30.49
N SER A 25 -2.22 -0.52 30.72
CA SER A 25 -1.90 -1.02 32.08
C SER A 25 -0.76 -0.23 32.71
N ILE A 26 0.25 0.17 31.96
CA ILE A 26 1.35 1.00 32.47
C ILE A 26 0.83 2.38 32.85
N TYR A 27 0.02 3.02 32.02
CA TYR A 27 -0.56 4.33 32.29
C TYR A 27 -1.48 4.31 33.52
N THR A 28 -2.25 3.24 33.72
CA THR A 28 -3.10 3.11 34.91
C THR A 28 -2.29 2.96 36.20
N MET A 29 -1.11 2.32 36.12
CA MET A 29 -0.22 2.21 37.27
C MET A 29 0.40 3.56 37.69
N PHE A 30 0.73 4.41 36.74
CA PHE A 30 1.27 5.75 37.01
C PHE A 30 0.23 6.72 37.58
N GLY A 31 -1.06 6.52 37.29
CA GLY A 31 -2.16 7.35 37.79
C GLY A 31 -2.70 6.94 39.17
N LEU A 32 -2.20 5.87 39.79
CA LEU A 32 -2.59 5.42 41.11
C LEU A 32 -2.12 6.43 42.19
N GLY A 33 -2.96 7.34 42.58
CA GLY A 33 -2.67 8.33 43.63
C GLY A 33 -3.20 9.74 43.33
N GLU A 34 -3.54 10.07 42.11
CA GLU A 34 -4.09 11.39 41.78
C GLU A 34 -5.63 11.44 41.80
N TYR A 35 -6.30 10.30 41.74
CA TYR A 35 -7.78 10.26 41.69
C TYR A 35 -8.39 9.83 43.05
N ALA A 36 -9.34 10.63 43.51
CA ALA A 36 -10.03 10.39 44.78
C ALA A 36 -10.89 9.10 44.80
N ALA A 37 -11.17 8.50 43.62
CA ALA A 37 -11.92 7.25 43.51
C ALA A 37 -11.31 6.33 42.45
N LEU A 38 -10.99 5.10 42.85
CA LEU A 38 -10.36 4.05 42.02
C LEU A 38 -11.10 3.68 40.72
N TYR A 39 -12.39 3.97 40.62
CA TYR A 39 -13.24 3.65 39.48
C TYR A 39 -13.33 4.79 38.43
N LEU A 40 -12.92 6.01 38.75
CA LEU A 40 -13.01 7.15 37.83
C LEU A 40 -12.08 6.99 36.64
N GLN A 41 -10.85 6.57 36.86
CA GLN A 41 -9.86 6.39 35.81
C GLN A 41 -10.26 5.31 34.78
N PRO A 42 -10.66 4.07 35.18
CA PRO A 42 -11.11 3.07 34.19
C PRO A 42 -12.41 3.49 33.51
N SER A 43 -13.31 4.25 34.15
CA SER A 43 -14.54 4.72 33.52
C SER A 43 -14.26 5.70 32.37
N TYR A 44 -13.31 6.61 32.51
CA TYR A 44 -12.89 7.51 31.41
C TYR A 44 -12.27 6.75 30.21
N PHE A 45 -11.51 5.70 30.48
CA PHE A 45 -10.98 4.86 29.40
C PHE A 45 -12.09 4.12 28.64
N VAL A 46 -13.06 3.57 29.33
CA VAL A 46 -14.23 2.91 28.71
C VAL A 46 -15.03 3.93 27.88
N LEU A 47 -15.26 5.13 28.44
CA LEU A 47 -15.99 6.18 27.73
C LEU A 47 -15.27 6.66 26.48
N GLY A 48 -13.94 6.81 26.54
CA GLY A 48 -13.11 7.12 25.38
C GLY A 48 -13.12 6.02 24.33
N ALA A 49 -13.06 4.75 24.74
CA ALA A 49 -13.14 3.61 23.85
C ALA A 49 -14.51 3.51 23.16
N LEU A 50 -15.61 3.75 23.89
CA LEU A 50 -16.95 3.80 23.33
C LEU A 50 -17.09 4.94 22.32
N TRP A 51 -16.60 6.13 22.64
CA TRP A 51 -16.62 7.26 21.72
C TRP A 51 -15.85 6.98 20.44
N TYR A 52 -14.64 6.42 20.57
CA TYR A 52 -13.85 6.00 19.41
C TYR A 52 -14.56 4.92 18.57
N GLY A 53 -15.18 3.94 19.22
CA GLY A 53 -15.95 2.89 18.55
C GLY A 53 -17.13 3.45 17.75
N ILE A 54 -17.90 4.36 18.33
CA ILE A 54 -19.04 5.01 17.68
C ILE A 54 -18.57 5.83 16.46
N THR A 55 -17.54 6.67 16.62
CA THR A 55 -17.00 7.48 15.53
C THR A 55 -16.41 6.63 14.41
N SER A 56 -15.72 5.53 14.75
CA SER A 56 -15.17 4.59 13.79
C SER A 56 -16.26 3.88 12.97
N ILE A 57 -17.34 3.44 13.63
CA ILE A 57 -18.50 2.82 12.96
C ILE A 57 -19.19 3.84 12.07
N LEU A 58 -19.40 5.06 12.54
CA LEU A 58 -20.02 6.13 11.76
C LEU A 58 -19.21 6.45 10.50
N PHE A 59 -17.89 6.57 10.63
CA PHE A 59 -17.00 6.79 9.49
C PHE A 59 -17.02 5.63 8.49
N TYR A 60 -17.05 4.40 8.98
CA TYR A 60 -17.16 3.20 8.14
C TYR A 60 -18.48 3.16 7.35
N LEU A 61 -19.60 3.59 7.96
CA LEU A 61 -20.91 3.66 7.31
C LEU A 61 -20.98 4.78 6.26
N LEU A 62 -20.33 5.92 6.54
CA LEU A 62 -20.32 7.07 5.62
C LEU A 62 -19.44 6.84 4.39
N LYS A 63 -18.29 6.18 4.55
CA LYS A 63 -17.31 5.97 3.47
C LYS A 63 -16.83 4.51 3.37
N PRO A 64 -17.70 3.58 2.99
CA PRO A 64 -17.38 2.16 3.00
C PRO A 64 -16.31 1.75 1.97
N THR A 65 -16.10 2.50 0.89
CA THR A 65 -15.17 2.16 -0.22
C THR A 65 -13.84 2.89 -0.17
N GLN A 66 -13.66 3.86 0.71
CA GLN A 66 -12.49 4.73 0.72
C GLN A 66 -11.18 3.94 0.87
N ALA A 67 -11.10 2.99 1.79
CA ALA A 67 -9.89 2.19 1.99
C ALA A 67 -9.47 1.38 0.74
N VAL A 68 -10.41 0.99 -0.13
CA VAL A 68 -10.10 0.33 -1.40
C VAL A 68 -9.60 1.34 -2.42
N GLN A 69 -10.23 2.51 -2.47
CA GLN A 69 -9.82 3.61 -3.35
C GLN A 69 -8.41 4.07 -3.03
N ASP A 70 -8.12 4.35 -1.76
CA ASP A 70 -6.80 4.79 -1.31
C ASP A 70 -5.71 3.76 -1.62
N ASN A 71 -6.00 2.46 -1.42
CA ASN A 71 -5.07 1.39 -1.75
C ASN A 71 -4.86 1.24 -3.27
N LEU A 72 -5.90 1.42 -4.08
CA LEU A 72 -5.79 1.40 -5.54
C LEU A 72 -5.03 2.62 -6.06
N ALA A 73 -5.32 3.80 -5.55
CA ALA A 73 -4.59 5.02 -5.86
C ALA A 73 -3.09 4.86 -5.54
N LEU A 74 -2.76 4.35 -4.35
CA LEU A 74 -1.38 4.03 -3.99
C LEU A 74 -0.75 3.02 -4.97
N CYS A 75 -1.50 1.99 -5.37
CA CYS A 75 -1.03 0.98 -6.31
C CYS A 75 -0.69 1.59 -7.68
N PHE A 76 -1.56 2.44 -8.24
CA PHE A 76 -1.30 3.13 -9.50
C PHE A 76 -0.12 4.10 -9.41
N ASN A 77 0.03 4.83 -8.30
CA ASN A 77 1.19 5.69 -8.05
C ASN A 77 2.49 4.89 -8.00
N GLN A 78 2.49 3.72 -7.37
CA GLN A 78 3.67 2.84 -7.32
C GLN A 78 3.99 2.24 -8.71
N ILE A 79 2.98 1.90 -9.51
CA ILE A 79 3.18 1.46 -10.90
C ILE A 79 3.76 2.60 -11.74
N ALA A 80 3.28 3.82 -11.57
CA ALA A 80 3.84 5.00 -12.25
C ALA A 80 5.31 5.23 -11.88
N ALA A 81 5.66 5.10 -10.60
CA ALA A 81 7.04 5.20 -10.14
C ALA A 81 7.94 4.10 -10.75
N LEU A 82 7.43 2.85 -10.83
CA LEU A 82 8.12 1.74 -11.50
C LEU A 82 8.36 2.02 -12.99
N LEU A 83 7.35 2.52 -13.70
CA LEU A 83 7.46 2.87 -15.12
C LEU A 83 8.45 4.04 -15.33
N ASN A 84 8.43 5.04 -14.45
CA ASN A 84 9.39 6.15 -14.48
C ASN A 84 10.83 5.67 -14.20
N ALA A 85 11.03 4.75 -13.25
CA ALA A 85 12.32 4.12 -13.01
C ALA A 85 12.79 3.32 -14.23
N LYS A 86 11.89 2.57 -14.85
CA LYS A 86 12.16 1.82 -16.10
C LYS A 86 12.51 2.76 -17.26
N ALA A 87 11.83 3.90 -17.40
CA ALA A 87 12.12 4.89 -18.43
C ALA A 87 13.53 5.48 -18.31
N ARG A 88 14.06 5.63 -17.07
CA ARG A 88 15.43 6.11 -16.84
C ARG A 88 16.49 5.13 -17.31
N LEU A 89 16.22 3.83 -17.36
CA LEU A 89 17.12 2.82 -17.92
C LEU A 89 17.29 2.95 -19.44
N PHE A 90 16.33 3.56 -20.14
CA PHE A 90 16.41 3.83 -21.57
C PHE A 90 16.99 5.23 -21.88
N ASP A 91 17.46 5.95 -20.85
CA ASP A 91 18.10 7.24 -21.05
C ASP A 91 19.57 7.04 -21.43
N PRO A 92 19.99 7.51 -22.62
CA PRO A 92 21.38 7.34 -23.08
C PRO A 92 22.40 8.06 -22.20
N ASP A 93 21.96 9.10 -21.45
CA ASP A 93 22.84 9.88 -20.57
C ASP A 93 23.17 9.15 -19.25
N ASN A 94 22.45 8.08 -18.93
CA ASN A 94 22.59 7.33 -17.66
C ASN A 94 23.42 6.04 -17.80
N LYS A 95 24.29 5.92 -18.81
CA LYS A 95 25.07 4.71 -19.10
C LYS A 95 25.97 4.25 -17.95
N ASP A 96 26.51 5.20 -17.19
CA ASP A 96 27.49 4.92 -16.13
C ASP A 96 26.84 4.45 -14.81
N ASN A 97 25.51 4.53 -14.68
CA ASN A 97 24.78 4.25 -13.45
C ASN A 97 23.76 3.09 -13.58
N VAL A 98 23.95 2.20 -14.54
CA VAL A 98 22.96 1.12 -14.85
C VAL A 98 22.70 0.21 -13.65
N GLU A 99 23.72 -0.18 -12.89
CA GLU A 99 23.56 -1.04 -11.70
C GLU A 99 22.69 -0.36 -10.64
N GLN A 100 22.92 0.92 -10.38
CA GLN A 100 22.12 1.69 -9.42
C GLN A 100 20.67 1.82 -9.87
N LEU A 101 20.44 2.07 -11.16
CA LEU A 101 19.10 2.15 -11.74
C LEU A 101 18.36 0.80 -11.71
N LEU A 102 19.06 -0.31 -11.90
CA LEU A 102 18.49 -1.66 -11.77
C LEU A 102 18.11 -1.95 -10.31
N TYR A 103 18.94 -1.52 -9.36
CA TYR A 103 18.62 -1.63 -7.93
C TYR A 103 17.37 -0.82 -7.57
N GLU A 104 17.29 0.45 -8.02
CA GLU A 104 16.09 1.28 -7.83
C GLU A 104 14.85 0.65 -8.46
N LEU A 105 14.96 0.10 -9.68
CA LEU A 105 13.87 -0.60 -10.36
C LEU A 105 13.39 -1.81 -9.54
N SER A 106 14.30 -2.59 -9.00
CA SER A 106 13.99 -3.75 -8.13
C SER A 106 13.25 -3.31 -6.86
N LEU A 107 13.69 -2.21 -6.24
CA LEU A 107 13.04 -1.65 -5.06
C LEU A 107 11.61 -1.18 -5.37
N GLN A 108 11.43 -0.44 -6.46
CA GLN A 108 10.11 0.01 -6.91
C GLN A 108 9.20 -1.19 -7.25
N ASN A 109 9.72 -2.22 -7.90
CA ASN A 109 8.97 -3.44 -8.16
C ASN A 109 8.47 -4.12 -6.87
N SER A 110 9.32 -4.19 -5.85
CA SER A 110 8.94 -4.72 -4.54
C SER A 110 7.81 -3.92 -3.89
N GLN A 111 7.84 -2.59 -4.01
CA GLN A 111 6.78 -1.71 -3.50
C GLN A 111 5.45 -1.91 -4.24
N VAL A 112 5.48 -2.08 -5.57
CA VAL A 112 4.27 -2.40 -6.35
C VAL A 112 3.67 -3.73 -5.93
N VAL A 113 4.48 -4.78 -5.78
CA VAL A 113 4.01 -6.10 -5.34
C VAL A 113 3.38 -6.01 -3.95
N GLN A 114 3.98 -5.25 -3.02
CA GLN A 114 3.43 -5.04 -1.69
C GLN A 114 2.08 -4.31 -1.75
N SER A 115 1.95 -3.25 -2.55
CA SER A 115 0.69 -2.50 -2.70
C SER A 115 -0.40 -3.33 -3.35
N LEU A 116 -0.08 -4.14 -4.39
CA LEU A 116 -0.99 -5.09 -5.00
C LEU A 116 -1.51 -6.13 -3.99
N ASN A 117 -0.62 -6.70 -3.16
CA ASN A 117 -1.01 -7.67 -2.14
C ASN A 117 -1.91 -7.05 -1.07
N THR A 118 -1.63 -5.82 -0.64
CA THR A 118 -2.46 -5.08 0.33
C THR A 118 -3.83 -4.78 -0.24
N THR A 119 -3.89 -4.33 -1.49
CA THR A 119 -5.15 -4.05 -2.22
C THR A 119 -5.97 -5.32 -2.38
N LYS A 120 -5.34 -6.43 -2.78
CA LYS A 120 -5.98 -7.75 -2.88
C LYS A 120 -6.59 -8.20 -1.56
N ALA A 121 -5.83 -8.10 -0.46
CA ALA A 121 -6.32 -8.47 0.88
C ALA A 121 -7.53 -7.64 1.30
N THR A 122 -7.50 -6.34 1.02
CA THR A 122 -8.60 -5.41 1.32
C THR A 122 -9.84 -5.74 0.49
N LEU A 123 -9.69 -6.00 -0.81
CA LEU A 123 -10.78 -6.40 -1.71
C LEU A 123 -11.40 -7.74 -1.30
N LEU A 124 -10.59 -8.76 -1.00
CA LEU A 124 -11.07 -10.08 -0.58
C LEU A 124 -11.84 -10.01 0.75
N THR A 125 -11.40 -9.20 1.69
CA THR A 125 -12.11 -8.99 2.95
C THR A 125 -13.51 -8.40 2.71
N ARG A 126 -13.63 -7.49 1.74
CA ARG A 126 -14.91 -6.88 1.38
C ARG A 126 -15.82 -7.79 0.56
N LEU A 127 -15.26 -8.57 -0.35
CA LEU A 127 -16.02 -9.58 -1.10
C LEU A 127 -16.66 -10.62 -0.17
N LYS A 128 -15.97 -10.99 0.91
CA LYS A 128 -16.51 -11.89 1.94
C LYS A 128 -17.61 -11.23 2.78
N ALA A 129 -17.53 -9.93 3.04
CA ALA A 129 -18.46 -9.19 3.88
C ALA A 129 -19.73 -8.72 3.15
N SER A 130 -19.65 -8.51 1.83
CA SER A 130 -20.77 -8.03 1.01
C SER A 130 -20.91 -8.89 -0.23
N ARG A 131 -22.09 -9.54 -0.40
CA ARG A 131 -22.43 -10.21 -1.66
C ARG A 131 -22.19 -9.24 -2.79
N ALA A 132 -21.47 -9.68 -3.84
CA ALA A 132 -20.94 -8.95 -4.98
C ALA A 132 -21.81 -7.75 -5.42
N ASN A 133 -21.59 -6.60 -4.82
CA ASN A 133 -22.22 -5.36 -5.22
C ASN A 133 -21.51 -4.85 -6.49
N LYS A 134 -22.24 -4.24 -7.43
CA LYS A 134 -21.71 -3.67 -8.69
C LYS A 134 -20.47 -2.80 -8.46
N LYS A 135 -20.44 -2.03 -7.35
CA LYS A 135 -19.28 -1.22 -6.97
C LYS A 135 -18.04 -2.06 -6.63
N THR A 136 -18.20 -3.18 -5.94
CA THR A 136 -17.08 -4.06 -5.59
C THR A 136 -16.49 -4.74 -6.84
N ILE A 137 -17.35 -5.11 -7.80
CA ILE A 137 -16.91 -5.66 -9.09
C ILE A 137 -16.11 -4.63 -9.89
N TYR A 138 -16.53 -3.36 -9.89
CA TYR A 138 -15.79 -2.27 -10.54
C TYR A 138 -14.36 -2.14 -9.98
N TRP A 139 -14.22 -2.09 -8.65
CA TRP A 139 -12.91 -2.00 -8.00
C TRP A 139 -12.05 -3.24 -8.21
N LEU A 140 -12.67 -4.41 -8.31
CA LEU A 140 -11.98 -5.65 -8.65
C LEU A 140 -11.41 -5.62 -10.07
N ASN A 141 -12.18 -5.14 -11.04
CA ASN A 141 -11.72 -5.00 -12.42
C ASN A 141 -10.56 -3.98 -12.51
N LEU A 142 -10.64 -2.87 -11.77
CA LEU A 142 -9.57 -1.89 -11.71
C LEU A 142 -8.28 -2.46 -11.08
N TYR A 143 -8.42 -3.32 -10.07
CA TYR A 143 -7.30 -4.05 -9.49
C TYR A 143 -6.66 -5.01 -10.51
N PHE A 144 -7.43 -5.77 -11.26
CA PHE A 144 -6.91 -6.65 -12.32
C PHE A 144 -6.20 -5.83 -13.41
N PHE A 145 -6.76 -4.69 -13.78
CA PHE A 145 -6.12 -3.79 -14.72
C PHE A 145 -4.75 -3.29 -14.21
N ALA A 146 -4.65 -2.91 -12.95
CA ALA A 146 -3.37 -2.54 -12.33
C ALA A 146 -2.38 -3.73 -12.33
N GLN A 147 -2.86 -4.94 -12.05
CA GLN A 147 -2.03 -6.16 -12.10
C GLN A 147 -1.53 -6.45 -13.52
N ASP A 148 -2.37 -6.31 -14.54
CA ASP A 148 -2.01 -6.52 -15.94
C ASP A 148 -0.93 -5.51 -16.39
N ILE A 149 -1.06 -4.24 -16.01
CA ILE A 149 -0.04 -3.22 -16.30
C ILE A 149 1.29 -3.61 -15.63
N HIS A 150 1.27 -4.01 -14.37
CA HIS A 150 2.48 -4.42 -13.65
C HIS A 150 3.12 -5.66 -14.32
N GLU A 151 2.33 -6.66 -14.69
CA GLU A 151 2.80 -7.87 -15.35
C GLU A 151 3.43 -7.55 -16.72
N GLN A 152 2.80 -6.70 -17.53
CA GLN A 152 3.38 -6.24 -18.79
C GLN A 152 4.65 -5.41 -18.58
N ALA A 153 4.68 -4.56 -17.54
CA ALA A 153 5.86 -3.77 -17.23
C ALA A 153 7.06 -4.63 -16.82
N THR A 154 6.81 -5.78 -16.16
CA THR A 154 7.87 -6.67 -15.64
C THR A 154 8.21 -7.86 -16.55
N SER A 155 7.30 -8.27 -17.45
CA SER A 155 7.45 -9.46 -18.31
C SER A 155 8.59 -9.37 -19.32
N ASN A 156 9.04 -8.17 -19.68
CA ASN A 156 10.13 -7.99 -20.62
C ASN A 156 11.48 -7.99 -19.89
N TYR A 157 12.11 -9.15 -19.79
CA TYR A 157 13.53 -9.30 -19.48
C TYR A 157 14.36 -8.82 -20.70
N LEU A 158 14.33 -7.52 -20.93
CA LEU A 158 15.19 -6.91 -21.92
C LEU A 158 16.60 -6.83 -21.35
N HIS A 159 17.58 -7.35 -22.08
CA HIS A 159 18.99 -7.06 -21.83
C HIS A 159 19.22 -5.57 -22.12
N TYR A 160 18.99 -4.72 -21.13
CA TYR A 160 19.07 -3.25 -21.26
C TYR A 160 20.40 -2.78 -21.84
N GLU A 161 21.51 -3.45 -21.48
CA GLU A 161 22.84 -3.19 -22.02
C GLU A 161 22.91 -3.40 -23.54
N ASN A 162 22.35 -4.49 -24.02
CA ASN A 162 22.33 -4.80 -25.46
C ASN A 162 21.46 -3.81 -26.25
N ILE A 163 20.37 -3.36 -25.66
CA ILE A 163 19.49 -2.36 -26.29
C ILE A 163 20.17 -1.02 -26.31
N GLN A 164 20.78 -0.58 -25.22
CA GLN A 164 21.53 0.67 -25.19
C GLN A 164 22.70 0.66 -26.18
N GLN A 165 23.45 -0.44 -26.30
CA GLN A 165 24.57 -0.53 -27.24
C GLN A 165 24.12 -0.51 -28.70
N ASN A 166 23.07 -1.26 -29.05
CA ASN A 166 22.61 -1.42 -30.40
C ASN A 166 21.76 -0.24 -30.92
N PHE A 167 21.03 0.44 -30.04
CA PHE A 167 20.06 1.48 -30.38
C PHE A 167 20.43 2.88 -29.89
N SER A 168 21.58 3.05 -29.21
CA SER A 168 22.01 4.35 -28.66
C SER A 168 22.15 5.47 -29.69
N ARG A 169 22.31 5.13 -30.98
CA ARG A 169 22.41 6.08 -32.11
C ARG A 169 21.10 6.27 -32.87
N THR A 170 20.02 5.63 -32.42
CA THR A 170 18.74 5.70 -33.14
C THR A 170 17.70 6.47 -32.30
N ASP A 171 16.85 7.22 -32.99
CA ASP A 171 15.70 7.94 -32.37
C ASP A 171 14.70 7.00 -31.69
N LEU A 172 14.79 5.69 -31.91
CA LEU A 172 13.91 4.67 -31.32
C LEU A 172 13.99 4.61 -29.81
N ILE A 173 15.17 4.77 -29.20
CA ILE A 173 15.34 4.67 -27.74
C ILE A 173 14.61 5.81 -27.02
N TYR A 174 14.68 7.03 -27.59
CA TYR A 174 13.98 8.21 -27.07
C TYR A 174 12.46 8.07 -27.21
N ARG A 175 11.97 7.51 -28.30
CA ARG A 175 10.54 7.25 -28.49
C ARG A 175 10.03 6.20 -27.52
N PHE A 176 10.84 5.18 -27.25
CA PHE A 176 10.50 4.14 -26.29
C PHE A 176 10.45 4.70 -24.85
N GLN A 177 11.46 5.46 -24.45
CA GLN A 177 11.49 6.17 -23.18
C GLN A 177 10.27 7.09 -23.00
N LYS A 178 9.98 7.89 -24.05
CA LYS A 178 8.83 8.80 -24.03
C LYS A 178 7.49 8.05 -23.87
N ASN A 179 7.32 6.93 -24.56
CA ASN A 179 6.12 6.11 -24.42
C ASN A 179 5.94 5.56 -23.01
N ILE A 180 7.02 5.08 -22.39
CA ILE A 180 6.96 4.59 -20.99
C ILE A 180 6.60 5.73 -20.04
N ARG A 181 7.17 6.94 -20.22
CA ARG A 181 6.82 8.12 -19.40
C ARG A 181 5.36 8.54 -19.57
N ILE A 182 4.81 8.46 -20.79
CA ILE A 182 3.39 8.74 -21.04
C ILE A 182 2.51 7.72 -20.33
N GLN A 183 2.88 6.43 -20.35
CA GLN A 183 2.17 5.40 -19.59
C GLN A 183 2.22 5.65 -18.08
N ALA A 184 3.37 6.07 -17.55
CA ALA A 184 3.50 6.45 -16.15
C ALA A 184 2.57 7.61 -15.78
N LEU A 185 2.53 8.65 -16.60
CA LEU A 185 1.64 9.80 -16.40
C LEU A 185 0.15 9.39 -16.38
N HIS A 186 -0.26 8.49 -17.28
CA HIS A 186 -1.63 7.97 -17.25
C HIS A 186 -1.93 7.15 -15.98
N CYS A 187 -0.96 6.41 -15.45
CA CYS A 187 -1.13 5.73 -14.17
C CYS A 187 -1.28 6.72 -13.01
N GLU A 188 -0.53 7.83 -13.00
CA GLU A 188 -0.69 8.91 -12.01
C GLU A 188 -2.09 9.54 -12.09
N GLN A 189 -2.58 9.82 -13.30
CA GLN A 189 -3.94 10.35 -13.51
C GLN A 189 -5.06 9.39 -13.06
N LEU A 190 -4.81 8.08 -13.07
CA LEU A 190 -5.75 7.08 -12.56
C LEU A 190 -5.72 6.98 -11.04
N ALA A 191 -4.67 7.48 -10.40
CA ALA A 191 -4.52 7.49 -8.95
C ALA A 191 -5.27 8.68 -8.30
N ASP A 192 -5.48 9.78 -9.03
CA ASP A 192 -6.22 10.98 -8.59
C ASP A 192 -7.74 10.75 -8.65
#